data_03ec0c47fbc6f14287b37c69dce4ab5f
#
_entry.id   03ec0c47fbc6f14287b37c69dce4ab5f
#
_cell.length_a   1.000
_cell.length_b   1.000
_cell.length_c   1.000
_cell.angle_alpha   90.00
_cell.angle_beta   90.00
_cell.angle_gamma   90.00
#
_symmetry.space_group_name_H-M   'P 1'
#
loop_
_entity.id
_entity.type
_entity.pdbx_description
1 polymer ?
#
loop_
_entity_poly.entity_id
_entity_poly.type
_entity_poly.pdbx_seq_one_letter_code
_entity_poly.pdbx_strand_id
1 'polypeptide(L)'
;MSRMLVIGIDGMDWPVLGPILPELPNLSRLASSGYGGELEAIFPPDSIPSWVSIFTGLDPSEHGVLESIDYFRKDAKRFAVDTAIFRGRTFWDRASAIGKRVVVVNPLLAYPPWPVRGVMASGPVFISGETAVEPPEARERCDVPPLGGIVDFPDRRELASFAEKTRRETRRISDYTASLLRGEPWDLAFVTFLTLDRMFHFFWRYQDPGDPTHPRRSRHGDAIRDFHRVLDECVGDLVAAAGPDCVVLVLSDHGHGRRATLHFNVNELLLRGGYLRSRIAGPKILSPRYHIDRAKNAALETLHRLDLEDLSYRVAHLLPWTRRLKKGDVMTVPSDNLAAASEFGGNNPFGGVEISKRRCAEEGRAYEALRDEIISLLRGVRDREGQAVFLWAKRREELYAGTHLDRFPDILYEMRPEFGTGRSVHRPLVTLNPRHRKVSGGHRPSGVLLVGPLDGWRIRRERVSPLGIADTVLAVLTDGASGEAARSFLERH
;
A
#
# COMPACT_ATOMS: atom_id res chain seq x y z
N MET A 1 34.36 5.43 -6.19
CA MET A 1 33.18 4.53 -6.09
C MET A 1 32.05 5.36 -5.50
N SER A 2 30.95 5.43 -6.20
CA SER A 2 29.80 6.24 -5.78
C SER A 2 29.09 5.57 -4.60
N ARG A 3 28.75 6.37 -3.56
CA ARG A 3 27.85 5.96 -2.48
C ARG A 3 26.40 6.24 -2.87
N MET A 4 25.46 5.50 -2.30
CA MET A 4 24.05 5.73 -2.56
C MET A 4 23.21 5.69 -1.29
N LEU A 5 22.39 6.73 -1.09
CA LEU A 5 21.37 6.79 -0.05
C LEU A 5 19.99 6.65 -0.67
N VAL A 6 19.24 5.65 -0.26
CA VAL A 6 17.86 5.41 -0.71
C VAL A 6 16.93 5.69 0.46
N ILE A 7 16.00 6.61 0.28
CA ILE A 7 15.00 7.02 1.28
C ILE A 7 13.62 6.64 0.75
N GLY A 8 13.01 5.65 1.35
CA GLY A 8 11.64 5.26 1.10
C GLY A 8 10.67 6.07 1.96
N ILE A 9 9.63 6.64 1.36
CA ILE A 9 8.56 7.34 2.06
C ILE A 9 7.23 6.75 1.63
N ASP A 10 6.69 5.86 2.47
CA ASP A 10 5.47 5.11 2.20
C ASP A 10 4.28 6.04 1.90
N GLY A 11 3.61 5.79 0.78
CA GLY A 11 2.40 6.49 0.37
C GLY A 11 2.61 7.94 -0.11
N MET A 12 3.84 8.43 -0.33
CA MET A 12 4.05 9.78 -0.86
C MET A 12 3.47 9.88 -2.28
N ASP A 13 2.63 10.88 -2.50
CA ASP A 13 1.85 11.05 -3.72
C ASP A 13 2.33 12.24 -4.53
N TRP A 14 2.60 12.06 -5.84
CA TRP A 14 3.09 13.12 -6.70
C TRP A 14 2.08 14.26 -6.90
N PRO A 15 0.79 14.04 -7.16
CA PRO A 15 -0.24 15.08 -7.18
C PRO A 15 -0.32 15.94 -5.91
N VAL A 16 0.01 15.40 -4.74
CA VAL A 16 0.05 16.15 -3.48
C VAL A 16 1.38 16.86 -3.29
N LEU A 17 2.50 16.19 -3.56
CA LEU A 17 3.84 16.72 -3.37
C LEU A 17 4.17 17.83 -4.38
N GLY A 18 3.88 17.62 -5.66
CA GLY A 18 4.29 18.54 -6.72
C GLY A 18 3.89 20.00 -6.48
N PRO A 19 2.63 20.30 -6.12
CA PRO A 19 2.19 21.66 -5.81
C PRO A 19 2.89 22.31 -4.61
N ILE A 20 3.34 21.54 -3.61
CA ILE A 20 4.00 22.06 -2.40
C ILE A 20 5.51 21.91 -2.43
N LEU A 21 6.07 21.26 -3.44
CA LEU A 21 7.51 21.03 -3.58
C LEU A 21 8.36 22.32 -3.44
N PRO A 22 7.95 23.48 -3.98
CA PRO A 22 8.68 24.75 -3.79
C PRO A 22 8.79 25.20 -2.31
N GLU A 23 7.95 24.71 -1.42
CA GLU A 23 7.98 25.00 0.02
C GLU A 23 8.87 24.05 0.82
N LEU A 24 9.42 23.02 0.17
CA LEU A 24 10.19 21.93 0.73
C LEU A 24 11.65 22.02 0.21
N PRO A 25 12.51 22.80 0.88
CA PRO A 25 13.80 23.19 0.30
C PRO A 25 14.74 22.02 0.02
N ASN A 26 14.70 20.95 0.80
CA ASN A 26 15.59 19.81 0.62
C ASN A 26 15.12 18.90 -0.53
N LEU A 27 13.83 18.57 -0.58
CA LEU A 27 13.22 17.80 -1.67
C LEU A 27 13.27 18.59 -2.99
N SER A 28 13.01 19.91 -2.95
CA SER A 28 13.09 20.79 -4.12
C SER A 28 14.52 20.85 -4.69
N ARG A 29 15.53 20.96 -3.82
CA ARG A 29 16.94 20.93 -4.22
C ARG A 29 17.31 19.60 -4.86
N LEU A 30 16.87 18.49 -4.28
CA LEU A 30 17.12 17.15 -4.83
C LEU A 30 16.50 17.00 -6.22
N ALA A 31 15.23 17.37 -6.38
CA ALA A 31 14.53 17.32 -7.67
C ALA A 31 15.24 18.19 -8.74
N SER A 32 15.72 19.37 -8.38
CA SER A 32 16.39 20.29 -9.31
C SER A 32 17.83 19.90 -9.62
N SER A 33 18.52 19.15 -8.75
CA SER A 33 19.87 18.64 -9.01
C SER A 33 19.92 17.39 -9.90
N GLY A 34 18.78 16.85 -10.26
CA GLY A 34 18.69 15.62 -11.07
C GLY A 34 17.31 15.41 -11.68
N TYR A 35 16.46 14.61 -11.05
CA TYR A 35 15.12 14.32 -11.52
C TYR A 35 14.10 14.36 -10.39
N GLY A 36 12.92 14.87 -10.67
CA GLY A 36 11.74 14.79 -9.82
C GLY A 36 10.49 14.55 -10.64
N GLY A 37 9.69 13.54 -10.25
CA GLY A 37 8.48 13.21 -10.98
C GLY A 37 7.68 12.08 -10.35
N GLU A 38 6.64 11.69 -11.07
CA GLU A 38 5.79 10.57 -10.70
C GLU A 38 6.52 9.23 -10.94
N LEU A 39 6.34 8.30 -10.00
CA LEU A 39 6.68 6.89 -10.11
C LEU A 39 5.39 6.09 -10.08
N GLU A 40 4.99 5.53 -11.20
CA GLU A 40 3.78 4.69 -11.27
C GLU A 40 4.00 3.42 -10.43
N ALA A 41 3.13 3.19 -9.46
CA ALA A 41 3.19 2.01 -8.61
C ALA A 41 2.88 0.73 -9.41
N ILE A 42 3.39 -0.41 -8.92
CA ILE A 42 2.95 -1.72 -9.43
C ILE A 42 1.48 -1.97 -9.06
N PHE A 43 0.82 -2.83 -9.80
CA PHE A 43 -0.52 -3.30 -9.44
C PHE A 43 -0.44 -4.54 -8.53
N PRO A 44 -1.17 -4.63 -7.42
CA PRO A 44 -1.99 -3.57 -6.83
C PRO A 44 -1.11 -2.51 -6.15
N PRO A 45 -1.50 -1.23 -6.14
CA PRO A 45 -0.79 -0.19 -5.40
C PRO A 45 -1.03 -0.35 -3.89
N ASP A 46 -0.29 -1.26 -3.28
CA ASP A 46 -0.36 -1.61 -1.86
C ASP A 46 1.06 -1.84 -1.32
N SER A 47 1.33 -1.36 -0.10
CA SER A 47 2.68 -1.35 0.47
C SER A 47 3.32 -2.74 0.50
N ILE A 48 2.54 -3.81 0.76
CA ILE A 48 3.09 -5.15 0.93
C ILE A 48 3.76 -5.66 -0.35
N PRO A 49 3.06 -5.80 -1.49
CA PRO A 49 3.69 -6.23 -2.73
C PRO A 49 4.64 -5.17 -3.30
N SER A 50 4.33 -3.87 -3.16
CA SER A 50 5.12 -2.80 -3.77
C SER A 50 6.54 -2.70 -3.18
N TRP A 51 6.67 -2.72 -1.84
CA TRP A 51 8.00 -2.68 -1.23
C TRP A 51 8.84 -3.91 -1.57
N VAL A 52 8.24 -5.12 -1.59
CA VAL A 52 9.00 -6.33 -1.99
C VAL A 52 9.45 -6.23 -3.44
N SER A 53 8.62 -5.69 -4.33
CA SER A 53 9.00 -5.44 -5.73
C SER A 53 10.14 -4.43 -5.86
N ILE A 54 10.08 -3.32 -5.12
CA ILE A 54 11.16 -2.31 -5.06
C ILE A 54 12.45 -2.93 -4.55
N PHE A 55 12.38 -3.75 -3.49
CA PHE A 55 13.56 -4.37 -2.90
C PHE A 55 14.25 -5.37 -3.82
N THR A 56 13.48 -6.12 -4.60
CA THR A 56 13.99 -7.25 -5.39
C THR A 56 14.13 -6.97 -6.89
N GLY A 57 13.39 -5.99 -7.41
CA GLY A 57 13.24 -5.77 -8.85
C GLY A 57 12.32 -6.78 -9.54
N LEU A 58 11.61 -7.60 -8.75
CA LEU A 58 10.68 -8.63 -9.24
C LEU A 58 9.25 -8.16 -9.09
N ASP A 59 8.37 -8.55 -10.01
CA ASP A 59 6.95 -8.26 -9.86
C ASP A 59 6.24 -9.24 -8.89
N PRO A 60 5.02 -8.94 -8.44
CA PRO A 60 4.31 -9.80 -7.49
C PRO A 60 4.10 -11.24 -7.95
N SER A 61 4.00 -11.49 -9.25
CA SER A 61 3.88 -12.86 -9.78
C SER A 61 5.21 -13.63 -9.79
N GLU A 62 6.33 -12.89 -9.72
CA GLU A 62 7.68 -13.48 -9.63
C GLU A 62 8.11 -13.72 -8.17
N HIS A 63 7.85 -12.77 -7.26
CA HIS A 63 8.24 -12.92 -5.85
C HIS A 63 7.16 -13.58 -4.98
N GLY A 64 5.90 -13.68 -5.44
CA GLY A 64 4.82 -14.41 -4.78
C GLY A 64 4.20 -13.74 -3.55
N VAL A 65 4.52 -12.48 -3.26
CA VAL A 65 3.89 -11.68 -2.19
C VAL A 65 2.77 -10.84 -2.78
N LEU A 66 1.53 -11.23 -2.52
CA LEU A 66 0.33 -10.67 -3.17
C LEU A 66 -0.66 -10.09 -2.19
N GLU A 67 -0.51 -10.39 -0.90
CA GLU A 67 -1.47 -10.04 0.12
C GLU A 67 -1.59 -8.52 0.22
N SER A 68 -2.77 -8.03 -0.11
CA SER A 68 -3.25 -6.72 0.32
C SER A 68 -4.00 -6.93 1.63
N ILE A 69 -3.42 -6.49 2.73
CA ILE A 69 -4.05 -6.60 4.04
C ILE A 69 -4.97 -5.41 4.22
N ASP A 70 -6.23 -5.67 4.53
CA ASP A 70 -7.06 -4.66 5.19
C ASP A 70 -6.48 -4.45 6.60
N TYR A 71 -5.50 -3.56 6.74
CA TYR A 71 -4.83 -3.16 7.99
C TYR A 71 -5.82 -2.87 9.13
N PHE A 72 -7.04 -2.64 8.76
CA PHE A 72 -8.16 -2.27 9.60
C PHE A 72 -8.94 -3.48 10.12
N ARG A 73 -8.47 -4.69 9.87
CA ARG A 73 -9.04 -5.92 10.45
C ARG A 73 -8.26 -6.29 11.72
N LYS A 74 -8.99 -6.77 12.74
CA LYS A 74 -8.37 -7.21 14.01
C LYS A 74 -7.41 -8.39 13.87
N ASP A 75 -7.57 -9.18 12.82
CA ASP A 75 -6.75 -10.33 12.48
C ASP A 75 -5.47 -9.95 11.72
N ALA A 76 -5.36 -8.71 11.20
CA ALA A 76 -4.14 -8.19 10.59
C ALA A 76 -2.93 -8.27 11.56
N LYS A 77 -3.16 -8.14 12.87
CA LYS A 77 -2.12 -8.28 13.92
C LYS A 77 -1.46 -9.68 14.02
N ARG A 78 -1.89 -10.64 13.22
CA ARG A 78 -1.34 -12.01 13.17
C ARG A 78 -0.77 -12.35 11.79
N PHE A 79 -0.71 -11.38 10.90
CA PHE A 79 -0.20 -11.59 9.56
C PHE A 79 1.34 -11.48 9.59
N ALA A 80 1.99 -12.53 9.15
CA ALA A 80 3.42 -12.53 8.93
C ALA A 80 3.69 -12.92 7.46
N VAL A 81 4.47 -12.11 6.76
CA VAL A 81 5.07 -12.52 5.49
C VAL A 81 6.30 -13.35 5.82
N ASP A 82 6.42 -14.52 5.19
CA ASP A 82 7.65 -15.30 5.27
C ASP A 82 8.76 -14.57 4.52
N THR A 83 9.69 -13.99 5.26
CA THR A 83 10.83 -13.24 4.68
C THR A 83 11.74 -14.10 3.83
N ALA A 84 11.72 -15.44 3.97
CA ALA A 84 12.47 -16.35 3.12
C ALA A 84 12.13 -16.20 1.63
N ILE A 85 10.93 -15.69 1.31
CA ILE A 85 10.49 -15.44 -0.07
C ILE A 85 11.40 -14.43 -0.78
N PHE A 86 11.91 -13.41 -0.08
CA PHE A 86 12.70 -12.33 -0.69
C PHE A 86 14.08 -12.11 -0.05
N ARG A 87 14.37 -12.71 1.10
CA ARG A 87 15.70 -12.70 1.72
C ARG A 87 16.75 -13.27 0.77
N GLY A 88 17.91 -12.62 0.67
CA GLY A 88 18.97 -12.95 -0.27
C GLY A 88 18.76 -12.39 -1.70
N ARG A 89 17.60 -11.78 -1.98
CA ARG A 89 17.22 -11.27 -3.31
C ARG A 89 17.07 -9.75 -3.35
N THR A 90 17.14 -9.10 -2.20
CA THR A 90 16.99 -7.64 -2.10
C THR A 90 18.23 -6.92 -2.63
N PHE A 91 18.08 -5.66 -3.03
CA PHE A 91 19.22 -4.87 -3.52
C PHE A 91 20.33 -4.71 -2.48
N TRP A 92 20.01 -4.69 -1.18
CA TRP A 92 21.03 -4.67 -0.12
C TRP A 92 21.71 -6.03 0.07
N ASP A 93 21.02 -7.15 -0.12
CA ASP A 93 21.64 -8.48 -0.13
C ASP A 93 22.63 -8.62 -1.30
N ARG A 94 22.18 -8.19 -2.50
CA ARG A 94 22.98 -8.20 -3.73
C ARG A 94 24.20 -7.26 -3.57
N ALA A 95 24.03 -6.07 -3.01
CA ALA A 95 25.12 -5.15 -2.69
C ALA A 95 26.10 -5.79 -1.68
N SER A 96 25.61 -6.41 -0.62
CA SER A 96 26.41 -7.11 0.38
C SER A 96 27.22 -8.28 -0.25
N ALA A 97 26.61 -9.05 -1.16
CA ALA A 97 27.26 -10.16 -1.86
C ALA A 97 28.43 -9.72 -2.75
N ILE A 98 28.36 -8.51 -3.35
CA ILE A 98 29.48 -7.94 -4.13
C ILE A 98 30.47 -7.14 -3.25
N GLY A 99 30.43 -7.33 -1.93
CA GLY A 99 31.40 -6.77 -0.99
C GLY A 99 31.12 -5.33 -0.56
N LYS A 100 29.96 -4.73 -0.89
CA LYS A 100 29.55 -3.39 -0.43
C LYS A 100 29.08 -3.43 1.02
N ARG A 101 29.37 -2.37 1.78
CA ARG A 101 28.87 -2.20 3.14
C ARG A 101 27.51 -1.51 3.10
N VAL A 102 26.53 -2.07 3.84
CA VAL A 102 25.15 -1.61 3.81
C VAL A 102 24.66 -1.17 5.18
N VAL A 103 23.88 -0.09 5.21
CA VAL A 103 23.09 0.34 6.36
C VAL A 103 21.62 0.27 5.95
N VAL A 104 20.84 -0.57 6.62
CA VAL A 104 19.42 -0.81 6.29
C VAL A 104 18.58 -0.54 7.53
N VAL A 105 17.67 0.44 7.45
CA VAL A 105 16.83 0.86 8.57
C VAL A 105 15.36 0.78 8.19
N ASN A 106 14.60 0.06 9.02
CA ASN A 106 13.15 -0.02 8.93
C ASN A 106 12.57 -0.54 7.60
N PRO A 107 13.19 -1.51 6.90
CA PRO A 107 12.63 -2.06 5.68
C PRO A 107 11.29 -2.76 5.99
N LEU A 108 10.23 -2.39 5.27
CA LEU A 108 8.90 -2.96 5.50
C LEU A 108 8.94 -4.49 5.31
N LEU A 109 8.31 -5.24 6.21
CA LEU A 109 8.21 -6.71 6.22
C LEU A 109 9.53 -7.47 6.44
N ALA A 110 10.69 -6.84 6.37
CA ALA A 110 11.98 -7.49 6.52
C ALA A 110 12.36 -7.66 8.02
N TYR A 111 11.53 -8.42 8.75
CA TYR A 111 11.69 -8.71 10.17
C TYR A 111 11.54 -10.21 10.45
N PRO A 112 12.39 -10.81 11.31
CA PRO A 112 13.56 -10.21 11.96
C PRO A 112 14.67 -9.84 10.95
N PRO A 113 15.57 -8.88 11.32
CA PRO A 113 16.71 -8.56 10.46
C PRO A 113 17.64 -9.78 10.31
N TRP A 114 18.41 -9.80 9.26
CA TRP A 114 19.33 -10.90 8.94
C TRP A 114 20.74 -10.39 8.66
N PRO A 115 21.76 -11.25 8.74
CA PRO A 115 23.15 -10.86 8.47
C PRO A 115 23.34 -10.25 7.09
N VAL A 116 23.96 -9.06 7.08
CA VAL A 116 24.41 -8.34 5.89
C VAL A 116 25.84 -7.83 6.14
N ARG A 117 26.55 -7.39 5.12
CA ARG A 117 27.84 -6.75 5.32
C ARG A 117 27.65 -5.31 5.83
N GLY A 118 27.31 -5.14 7.10
CA GLY A 118 27.05 -3.85 7.71
C GLY A 118 26.05 -3.92 8.82
N VAL A 119 25.03 -3.06 8.81
CA VAL A 119 23.99 -2.99 9.86
C VAL A 119 22.62 -3.06 9.24
N MET A 120 21.75 -3.90 9.80
CA MET A 120 20.33 -3.95 9.47
C MET A 120 19.50 -3.82 10.75
N ALA A 121 18.63 -2.82 10.81
CA ALA A 121 17.70 -2.59 11.91
C ALA A 121 16.27 -2.63 11.40
N SER A 122 15.43 -3.49 11.98
CA SER A 122 14.02 -3.61 11.58
C SER A 122 13.11 -3.87 12.76
N GLY A 123 11.84 -3.56 12.59
CA GLY A 123 10.80 -3.80 13.58
C GLY A 123 9.65 -4.64 13.02
N PRO A 124 8.85 -5.24 13.92
CA PRO A 124 7.72 -6.04 13.51
C PRO A 124 6.62 -5.18 12.89
N VAL A 125 6.04 -5.67 11.79
CA VAL A 125 4.85 -5.09 11.15
C VAL A 125 3.79 -6.18 11.15
N PHE A 126 2.57 -5.88 11.64
CA PHE A 126 1.43 -6.81 11.77
C PHE A 126 1.62 -7.99 12.75
N ILE A 127 2.77 -8.13 13.36
CA ILE A 127 3.07 -9.14 14.38
C ILE A 127 3.56 -8.47 15.66
N SER A 128 3.49 -9.19 16.78
CA SER A 128 4.08 -8.71 18.05
C SER A 128 5.58 -8.91 18.03
N GLY A 129 6.32 -7.98 18.64
CA GLY A 129 7.77 -8.06 18.78
C GLY A 129 8.36 -6.71 19.12
N GLU A 130 9.68 -6.68 19.25
CA GLU A 130 10.47 -5.48 19.49
C GLU A 130 11.40 -5.21 18.31
N THR A 131 11.87 -3.99 18.17
CA THR A 131 12.92 -3.65 17.20
C THR A 131 14.16 -4.51 17.45
N ALA A 132 14.69 -5.09 16.39
CA ALA A 132 15.91 -5.87 16.38
C ALA A 132 16.97 -5.25 15.45
N VAL A 133 18.23 -5.51 15.76
CA VAL A 133 19.40 -5.01 15.02
C VAL A 133 20.33 -6.19 14.76
N GLU A 134 20.87 -6.26 13.55
CA GLU A 134 21.86 -7.23 13.12
C GLU A 134 23.10 -6.49 12.55
N PRO A 135 24.33 -6.69 13.07
CA PRO A 135 24.63 -7.59 14.18
C PRO A 135 24.17 -7.01 15.54
N PRO A 136 23.88 -7.85 16.56
CA PRO A 136 23.33 -7.38 17.84
C PRO A 136 24.17 -6.31 18.54
N GLU A 137 25.48 -6.33 18.42
CA GLU A 137 26.43 -5.39 19.01
C GLU A 137 26.23 -3.96 18.47
N ALA A 138 25.65 -3.81 17.29
CA ALA A 138 25.34 -2.50 16.73
C ALA A 138 24.23 -1.77 17.51
N ARG A 139 23.42 -2.51 18.28
CA ARG A 139 22.38 -1.94 19.16
C ARG A 139 22.95 -1.09 20.28
N GLU A 140 24.15 -1.39 20.75
CA GLU A 140 24.80 -0.68 21.87
C GLU A 140 25.40 0.66 21.44
N ARG A 141 25.53 0.90 20.14
CA ARG A 141 26.20 2.10 19.58
C ARG A 141 25.29 3.31 19.45
N CYS A 142 23.99 3.11 19.35
CA CYS A 142 23.01 4.17 19.14
C CYS A 142 21.68 3.85 19.84
N ASP A 143 20.94 4.89 20.25
CA ASP A 143 19.57 4.73 20.78
C ASP A 143 18.62 4.29 19.66
N VAL A 144 18.30 2.99 19.61
CA VAL A 144 17.46 2.37 18.59
C VAL A 144 16.00 2.72 18.84
N PRO A 145 15.34 3.44 17.93
CA PRO A 145 13.92 3.75 18.09
C PRO A 145 13.05 2.52 17.86
N PRO A 146 11.78 2.54 18.29
CA PRO A 146 10.79 1.59 17.81
C PRO A 146 10.66 1.67 16.29
N LEU A 147 10.92 0.57 15.59
CA LEU A 147 10.80 0.42 14.15
C LEU A 147 9.60 -0.46 13.78
N GLY A 148 9.20 -0.46 12.51
CA GLY A 148 8.02 -1.15 12.03
C GLY A 148 6.76 -0.42 12.50
N GLY A 149 5.89 -1.14 13.16
CA GLY A 149 4.73 -0.60 13.82
C GLY A 149 3.40 -1.07 13.22
N ILE A 150 2.41 -1.11 14.10
CA ILE A 150 1.02 -1.34 13.74
C ILE A 150 0.29 -0.01 13.87
N VAL A 151 -0.57 0.27 12.92
CA VAL A 151 -1.40 1.47 12.97
C VAL A 151 -2.41 1.31 14.10
N ASP A 152 -2.29 2.14 15.14
CA ASP A 152 -3.40 2.40 16.03
C ASP A 152 -4.46 3.21 15.27
N PHE A 153 -5.73 2.90 15.51
CA PHE A 153 -6.83 3.65 14.92
C PHE A 153 -7.18 4.82 15.84
N PRO A 154 -6.69 6.04 15.59
CA PRO A 154 -7.03 7.16 16.44
C PRO A 154 -8.53 7.48 16.33
N ASP A 155 -9.17 7.67 17.47
CA ASP A 155 -10.46 8.33 17.50
C ASP A 155 -10.28 9.82 17.14
N ARG A 156 -11.35 10.46 16.70
CA ARG A 156 -11.32 11.88 16.29
C ARG A 156 -10.69 12.80 17.35
N ARG A 157 -10.84 12.47 18.64
CA ARG A 157 -10.26 13.24 19.76
C ARG A 157 -8.75 13.04 19.89
N GLU A 158 -8.24 11.92 19.38
CA GLU A 158 -6.83 11.49 19.48
C GLU A 158 -6.01 11.94 18.27
N LEU A 159 -6.64 12.48 17.20
CA LEU A 159 -5.94 12.85 15.97
C LEU A 159 -4.76 13.79 16.21
N ALA A 160 -4.88 14.78 17.12
CA ALA A 160 -3.77 15.71 17.39
C ALA A 160 -2.60 15.00 18.08
N SER A 161 -2.86 14.16 19.08
CA SER A 161 -1.82 13.38 19.75
C SER A 161 -1.22 12.31 18.84
N PHE A 162 -2.02 11.73 17.97
CA PHE A 162 -1.57 10.80 16.94
C PHE A 162 -0.58 11.47 15.98
N ALA A 163 -0.93 12.65 15.43
CA ALA A 163 -0.04 13.40 14.53
C ALA A 163 1.28 13.74 15.21
N GLU A 164 1.25 14.17 16.47
CA GLU A 164 2.45 14.53 17.22
C GLU A 164 3.32 13.29 17.54
N LYS A 165 2.71 12.16 17.92
CA LYS A 165 3.41 10.89 18.08
C LYS A 165 4.09 10.47 16.78
N THR A 166 3.38 10.58 15.66
CA THR A 166 3.88 10.22 14.32
C THR A 166 5.07 11.10 13.90
N ARG A 167 5.02 12.42 14.17
CA ARG A 167 6.16 13.34 13.92
C ARG A 167 7.40 12.96 14.74
N ARG A 168 7.23 12.67 16.02
CA ARG A 168 8.34 12.23 16.88
C ARG A 168 8.94 10.91 16.43
N GLU A 169 8.12 9.95 16.02
CA GLU A 169 8.56 8.67 15.47
C GLU A 169 9.43 8.91 14.21
N THR A 170 8.96 9.73 13.27
CA THR A 170 9.68 10.06 12.05
C THR A 170 11.05 10.66 12.36
N ARG A 171 11.12 11.66 13.25
CA ARG A 171 12.40 12.30 13.64
C ARG A 171 13.36 11.31 14.30
N ARG A 172 12.87 10.45 15.21
CA ARG A 172 13.72 9.44 15.86
C ARG A 172 14.30 8.43 14.86
N ILE A 173 13.54 8.01 13.84
CA ILE A 173 14.05 7.16 12.77
C ILE A 173 15.12 7.89 11.97
N SER A 174 14.91 9.18 11.66
CA SER A 174 15.87 10.02 10.96
C SER A 174 17.17 10.17 11.77
N ASP A 175 17.06 10.55 13.06
CA ASP A 175 18.20 10.74 13.95
C ASP A 175 19.04 9.47 14.10
N TYR A 176 18.37 8.33 14.30
CA TYR A 176 19.03 7.01 14.37
C TYR A 176 19.76 6.70 13.05
N THR A 177 19.10 6.88 11.91
CA THR A 177 19.71 6.63 10.61
C THR A 177 20.90 7.55 10.38
N ALA A 178 20.76 8.84 10.66
CA ALA A 178 21.85 9.82 10.52
C ALA A 178 23.05 9.47 11.43
N SER A 179 22.81 8.94 12.64
CA SER A 179 23.90 8.49 13.52
C SER A 179 24.65 7.30 12.94
N LEU A 180 23.94 6.33 12.33
CA LEU A 180 24.56 5.21 11.62
C LEU A 180 25.38 5.70 10.41
N LEU A 181 24.85 6.64 9.61
CA LEU A 181 25.56 7.18 8.45
C LEU A 181 26.87 7.88 8.82
N ARG A 182 26.96 8.50 10.01
CA ARG A 182 28.18 9.14 10.52
C ARG A 182 29.13 8.17 11.19
N GLY A 183 28.61 7.14 11.85
CA GLY A 183 29.38 6.23 12.71
C GLY A 183 29.85 4.94 12.04
N GLU A 184 29.17 4.51 11.00
CA GLU A 184 29.48 3.27 10.29
C GLU A 184 30.05 3.54 8.90
N PRO A 185 31.01 2.74 8.43
CA PRO A 185 31.40 2.80 7.02
C PRO A 185 30.31 2.14 6.15
N TRP A 186 29.89 2.84 5.10
CA TRP A 186 28.84 2.34 4.20
C TRP A 186 29.06 2.77 2.74
N ASP A 187 28.61 1.96 1.81
CA ASP A 187 28.52 2.22 0.38
C ASP A 187 27.04 2.43 -0.05
N LEU A 188 26.12 1.71 0.60
CA LEU A 188 24.67 1.78 0.40
C LEU A 188 23.98 2.03 1.74
N ALA A 189 23.12 3.02 1.79
CA ALA A 189 22.19 3.19 2.90
C ALA A 189 20.74 3.17 2.41
N PHE A 190 19.87 2.53 3.16
CA PHE A 190 18.43 2.49 2.91
C PHE A 190 17.65 2.73 4.21
N VAL A 191 16.68 3.62 4.16
CA VAL A 191 15.72 3.84 5.26
C VAL A 191 14.31 3.99 4.73
N THR A 192 13.32 3.48 5.48
CA THR A 192 11.90 3.65 5.13
C THR A 192 11.14 4.38 6.23
N PHE A 193 10.41 5.43 5.85
CA PHE A 193 9.44 6.15 6.68
C PHE A 193 8.02 5.67 6.33
N LEU A 194 7.41 4.87 7.23
CA LEU A 194 6.05 4.35 7.08
C LEU A 194 4.98 5.32 7.62
N THR A 195 5.40 6.50 7.99
CA THR A 195 4.61 7.42 8.82
C THR A 195 3.70 8.33 8.01
N LEU A 196 4.05 8.66 6.76
CA LEU A 196 3.24 9.53 5.90
C LEU A 196 1.95 8.83 5.46
N ASP A 197 2.02 7.55 5.10
CA ASP A 197 0.86 6.74 4.76
C ASP A 197 -0.19 6.78 5.88
N ARG A 198 0.25 6.63 7.15
CA ARG A 198 -0.64 6.76 8.33
C ARG A 198 -1.30 8.14 8.42
N MET A 199 -0.54 9.21 8.13
CA MET A 199 -1.10 10.56 8.12
C MET A 199 -2.15 10.70 7.02
N PHE A 200 -1.88 10.22 5.82
CA PHE A 200 -2.84 10.27 4.72
C PHE A 200 -4.13 9.52 5.05
N HIS A 201 -4.05 8.32 5.58
CA HIS A 201 -5.22 7.50 5.92
C HIS A 201 -6.20 8.22 6.84
N PHE A 202 -5.71 8.94 7.87
CA PHE A 202 -6.59 9.54 8.87
C PHE A 202 -6.89 11.01 8.65
N PHE A 203 -6.06 11.73 7.87
CA PHE A 203 -6.19 13.18 7.72
C PHE A 203 -6.69 13.63 6.34
N TRP A 204 -6.85 12.75 5.35
CA TRP A 204 -7.22 13.14 3.99
C TRP A 204 -8.46 14.03 3.92
N ARG A 205 -9.57 13.64 4.57
CA ARG A 205 -10.83 14.40 4.55
C ARG A 205 -10.72 15.83 5.07
N TYR A 206 -9.69 16.12 5.85
CA TYR A 206 -9.51 17.44 6.45
C TYR A 206 -8.82 18.43 5.52
N GLN A 207 -8.02 17.96 4.58
CA GLN A 207 -7.34 18.77 3.58
C GLN A 207 -8.08 18.85 2.24
N ASP A 208 -8.97 17.89 1.91
CA ASP A 208 -9.65 17.79 0.62
C ASP A 208 -11.06 18.40 0.69
N PRO A 209 -11.27 19.66 0.20
CA PRO A 209 -12.58 20.29 0.19
C PRO A 209 -13.61 19.56 -0.68
N GLY A 210 -13.16 18.74 -1.64
CA GLY A 210 -14.01 17.91 -2.47
C GLY A 210 -14.50 16.63 -1.81
N ASP A 211 -13.96 16.28 -0.61
CA ASP A 211 -14.44 15.11 0.12
C ASP A 211 -15.84 15.34 0.67
N PRO A 212 -16.83 14.45 0.41
CA PRO A 212 -18.21 14.63 0.88
C PRO A 212 -18.35 14.65 2.40
N THR A 213 -17.29 14.26 3.12
CA THR A 213 -17.23 14.27 4.58
C THR A 213 -16.28 15.34 5.13
N HIS A 214 -15.81 16.26 4.27
CA HIS A 214 -14.96 17.38 4.67
C HIS A 214 -15.66 18.24 5.75
N PRO A 215 -15.03 18.48 6.90
CA PRO A 215 -15.61 19.32 7.93
C PRO A 215 -15.49 20.81 7.55
N ARG A 216 -16.56 21.58 7.70
CA ARG A 216 -16.57 23.04 7.40
C ARG A 216 -15.48 23.83 8.15
N ARG A 217 -15.07 23.36 9.32
CA ARG A 217 -13.99 23.94 10.13
C ARG A 217 -13.19 22.80 10.74
N SER A 218 -11.87 22.84 10.56
CA SER A 218 -10.96 21.87 11.14
C SER A 218 -9.61 22.52 11.47
N ARG A 219 -9.05 22.14 12.61
CA ARG A 219 -7.65 22.44 12.97
C ARG A 219 -6.64 21.50 12.30
N HIS A 220 -7.11 20.56 11.48
CA HIS A 220 -6.29 19.52 10.86
C HIS A 220 -6.13 19.72 9.35
N GLY A 221 -6.58 20.87 8.79
CA GLY A 221 -6.52 21.14 7.36
C GLY A 221 -5.10 21.05 6.78
N ASP A 222 -4.12 21.53 7.52
CA ASP A 222 -2.70 21.57 7.09
C ASP A 222 -1.89 20.38 7.60
N ALA A 223 -2.49 19.42 8.32
CA ALA A 223 -1.76 18.35 9.00
C ALA A 223 -0.84 17.54 8.08
N ILE A 224 -1.28 17.25 6.86
CA ILE A 224 -0.51 16.51 5.84
C ILE A 224 0.60 17.41 5.28
N ARG A 225 0.30 18.68 4.96
CA ARG A 225 1.29 19.65 4.47
C ARG A 225 2.39 19.88 5.51
N ASP A 226 2.04 20.08 6.78
CA ASP A 226 3.01 20.22 7.87
C ASP A 226 3.85 18.96 8.07
N PHE A 227 3.27 17.80 7.81
CA PHE A 227 4.01 16.54 7.90
C PHE A 227 5.03 16.38 6.77
N HIS A 228 4.72 16.87 5.56
CA HIS A 228 5.71 16.94 4.47
C HIS A 228 6.91 17.83 4.84
N ARG A 229 6.70 18.93 5.59
CA ARG A 229 7.81 19.76 6.09
C ARG A 229 8.70 18.98 7.06
N VAL A 230 8.13 18.18 7.95
CA VAL A 230 8.90 17.30 8.84
C VAL A 230 9.72 16.29 8.05
N LEU A 231 9.15 15.69 7.01
CA LEU A 231 9.88 14.76 6.15
C LEU A 231 10.98 15.46 5.35
N ASP A 232 10.73 16.67 4.86
CA ASP A 232 11.74 17.48 4.17
C ASP A 232 12.95 17.77 5.08
N GLU A 233 12.71 18.16 6.35
CA GLU A 233 13.77 18.34 7.36
C GLU A 233 14.55 17.04 7.55
N CYS A 234 13.86 15.90 7.76
CA CYS A 234 14.50 14.60 7.92
C CYS A 234 15.33 14.18 6.69
N VAL A 235 14.84 14.41 5.48
CA VAL A 235 15.59 14.15 4.24
C VAL A 235 16.84 15.05 4.21
N GLY A 236 16.72 16.32 4.58
CA GLY A 236 17.85 17.24 4.67
C GLY A 236 18.93 16.76 5.64
N ASP A 237 18.56 16.29 6.82
CA ASP A 237 19.46 15.76 7.84
C ASP A 237 20.19 14.49 7.36
N LEU A 238 19.49 13.60 6.66
CA LEU A 238 20.07 12.39 6.10
C LEU A 238 21.03 12.70 4.94
N VAL A 239 20.67 13.63 4.05
CA VAL A 239 21.54 14.07 2.96
C VAL A 239 22.81 14.72 3.51
N ALA A 240 22.68 15.57 4.54
CA ALA A 240 23.83 16.17 5.22
C ALA A 240 24.73 15.12 5.89
N ALA A 241 24.15 14.10 6.52
CA ALA A 241 24.89 12.99 7.13
C ALA A 241 25.59 12.11 6.08
N ALA A 242 24.98 11.93 4.91
CA ALA A 242 25.56 11.16 3.80
C ALA A 242 26.76 11.89 3.14
N GLY A 243 26.77 13.21 3.17
CA GLY A 243 27.82 14.04 2.56
C GLY A 243 27.65 14.24 1.05
N PRO A 244 28.53 15.06 0.42
CA PRO A 244 28.35 15.53 -0.95
C PRO A 244 28.54 14.43 -2.03
N ASP A 245 29.40 13.45 -1.77
CA ASP A 245 29.76 12.41 -2.76
C ASP A 245 28.77 11.21 -2.72
N CYS A 246 27.48 11.50 -2.70
CA CYS A 246 26.43 10.50 -2.55
C CYS A 246 25.28 10.76 -3.52
N VAL A 247 24.90 9.76 -4.31
CA VAL A 247 23.65 9.80 -5.06
C VAL A 247 22.50 9.51 -4.10
N VAL A 248 21.54 10.42 -4.04
CA VAL A 248 20.36 10.29 -3.18
C VAL A 248 19.14 9.95 -4.01
N LEU A 249 18.42 8.94 -3.60
CA LEU A 249 17.15 8.50 -4.20
C LEU A 249 16.06 8.60 -3.14
N VAL A 250 15.05 9.44 -3.36
CA VAL A 250 13.80 9.44 -2.56
C VAL A 250 12.69 8.85 -3.42
N LEU A 251 12.00 7.87 -2.87
CA LEU A 251 10.92 7.19 -3.60
C LEU A 251 9.75 6.82 -2.69
N SER A 252 8.58 6.62 -3.29
CA SER A 252 7.47 5.93 -2.63
C SER A 252 7.05 4.67 -3.41
N ASP A 253 6.43 3.76 -2.69
CA ASP A 253 5.92 2.49 -3.20
C ASP A 253 4.58 2.64 -3.93
N HIS A 254 3.77 3.61 -3.50
CA HIS A 254 2.51 4.05 -4.10
C HIS A 254 2.21 5.49 -3.69
N GLY A 255 1.17 6.06 -4.29
CA GLY A 255 0.63 7.35 -3.91
C GLY A 255 -0.59 7.22 -2.99
N HIS A 256 -1.21 8.37 -2.70
CA HIS A 256 -2.35 8.46 -1.81
C HIS A 256 -3.40 9.45 -2.33
N GLY A 257 -4.67 9.12 -2.11
CA GLY A 257 -5.78 9.98 -2.51
C GLY A 257 -6.98 9.79 -1.59
N ARG A 258 -8.10 10.38 -1.98
CA ARG A 258 -9.37 10.13 -1.29
C ARG A 258 -9.69 8.64 -1.34
N ARG A 259 -9.96 8.03 -0.19
CA ARG A 259 -10.50 6.67 -0.14
C ARG A 259 -11.88 6.63 -0.78
N ALA A 260 -12.24 5.50 -1.37
CA ALA A 260 -13.55 5.28 -1.95
C ALA A 260 -14.68 5.62 -0.96
N THR A 261 -15.59 6.50 -1.38
CA THR A 261 -16.77 6.91 -0.59
C THR A 261 -17.95 5.96 -0.78
N LEU A 262 -17.90 5.18 -1.84
CA LEU A 262 -18.91 4.20 -2.23
C LEU A 262 -18.29 2.80 -2.31
N HIS A 263 -19.10 1.77 -2.09
CA HIS A 263 -18.77 0.40 -2.42
C HIS A 263 -19.59 -0.04 -3.63
N PHE A 264 -18.92 -0.62 -4.63
CA PHE A 264 -19.58 -1.35 -5.72
C PHE A 264 -19.61 -2.84 -5.38
N ASN A 265 -20.80 -3.40 -5.20
CA ASN A 265 -20.98 -4.78 -4.77
C ASN A 265 -20.85 -5.77 -5.95
N VAL A 266 -19.61 -6.17 -6.23
CA VAL A 266 -19.24 -7.05 -7.36
C VAL A 266 -19.99 -8.40 -7.26
N ASN A 267 -20.10 -8.98 -6.06
CA ASN A 267 -20.84 -10.22 -5.88
C ASN A 267 -22.34 -10.09 -6.17
N GLU A 268 -22.95 -8.92 -5.92
CA GLU A 268 -24.33 -8.68 -6.33
C GLU A 268 -24.47 -8.61 -7.85
N LEU A 269 -23.48 -8.04 -8.55
CA LEU A 269 -23.45 -8.05 -10.01
C LEU A 269 -23.34 -9.48 -10.55
N LEU A 270 -22.42 -10.27 -10.01
CA LEU A 270 -22.24 -11.68 -10.38
C LEU A 270 -23.48 -12.52 -10.08
N LEU A 271 -24.17 -12.25 -8.95
CA LEU A 271 -25.43 -12.91 -8.61
C LEU A 271 -26.53 -12.59 -9.63
N ARG A 272 -26.66 -11.33 -10.06
CA ARG A 272 -27.62 -10.91 -11.11
C ARG A 272 -27.30 -11.50 -12.47
N GLY A 273 -26.01 -11.68 -12.77
CA GLY A 273 -25.52 -12.33 -13.99
C GLY A 273 -25.66 -13.86 -13.98
N GLY A 274 -26.08 -14.47 -12.86
CA GLY A 274 -26.21 -15.93 -12.76
C GLY A 274 -24.91 -16.69 -12.51
N TYR A 275 -23.80 -15.99 -12.22
CA TYR A 275 -22.49 -16.60 -11.96
C TYR A 275 -22.28 -16.98 -10.48
N LEU A 276 -23.19 -16.53 -9.62
CA LEU A 276 -23.10 -16.72 -8.19
C LEU A 276 -24.46 -17.16 -7.61
N ARG A 277 -24.42 -18.13 -6.69
CA ARG A 277 -25.61 -18.62 -5.98
C ARG A 277 -25.70 -17.99 -4.60
N SER A 278 -26.90 -17.65 -4.19
CA SER A 278 -27.18 -17.12 -2.85
C SER A 278 -27.38 -18.24 -1.84
N ARG A 279 -27.03 -17.95 -0.56
CA ARG A 279 -27.39 -18.84 0.58
C ARG A 279 -28.87 -18.75 0.96
N ILE A 280 -29.59 -17.75 0.48
CA ILE A 280 -31.00 -17.61 0.74
C ILE A 280 -31.77 -18.50 -0.28
N ALA A 281 -32.35 -19.60 0.21
CA ALA A 281 -33.30 -20.39 -0.56
C ALA A 281 -34.69 -19.74 -0.45
N GLY A 282 -35.24 -19.27 -1.58
CA GLY A 282 -36.57 -18.69 -1.65
C GLY A 282 -36.62 -17.15 -1.54
N PRO A 283 -37.82 -16.56 -1.37
CA PRO A 283 -38.01 -15.13 -1.37
C PRO A 283 -37.24 -14.45 -0.21
N LYS A 284 -36.38 -13.47 -0.52
CA LYS A 284 -35.56 -12.73 0.44
C LYS A 284 -36.38 -12.14 1.60
N ILE A 285 -37.61 -11.69 1.31
CA ILE A 285 -38.53 -11.07 2.27
C ILE A 285 -38.91 -11.99 3.42
N LEU A 286 -38.81 -13.30 3.24
CA LEU A 286 -39.13 -14.32 4.26
C LEU A 286 -37.94 -14.67 5.15
N SER A 287 -36.75 -14.12 4.88
CA SER A 287 -35.54 -14.39 5.67
C SER A 287 -35.39 -13.42 6.83
N PRO A 288 -35.51 -13.85 8.12
CA PRO A 288 -35.25 -12.96 9.26
C PRO A 288 -33.84 -12.37 9.26
N ARG A 289 -32.86 -13.15 8.80
CA ARG A 289 -31.45 -12.72 8.69
C ARG A 289 -31.29 -11.58 7.70
N TYR A 290 -32.00 -11.62 6.57
CA TYR A 290 -32.01 -10.52 5.60
C TYR A 290 -32.46 -9.21 6.23
N HIS A 291 -33.52 -9.24 7.04
CA HIS A 291 -34.05 -8.04 7.72
C HIS A 291 -33.10 -7.52 8.80
N ILE A 292 -32.46 -8.42 9.57
CA ILE A 292 -31.44 -8.05 10.57
C ILE A 292 -30.25 -7.35 9.89
N ASP A 293 -29.72 -7.92 8.81
CA ASP A 293 -28.59 -7.34 8.09
C ASP A 293 -28.96 -6.00 7.43
N ARG A 294 -30.18 -5.88 6.91
CA ARG A 294 -30.72 -4.62 6.38
C ARG A 294 -30.83 -3.55 7.46
N ALA A 295 -31.36 -3.87 8.63
CA ALA A 295 -31.45 -2.96 9.76
C ALA A 295 -30.07 -2.51 10.28
N LYS A 296 -29.15 -3.45 10.43
CA LYS A 296 -27.75 -3.17 10.81
C LYS A 296 -27.06 -2.22 9.82
N ASN A 297 -27.21 -2.45 8.53
CA ASN A 297 -26.60 -1.61 7.52
C ASN A 297 -27.24 -0.22 7.48
N ALA A 298 -28.55 -0.10 7.63
CA ALA A 298 -29.25 1.19 7.75
C ALA A 298 -28.78 1.98 8.99
N ALA A 299 -28.55 1.29 10.11
CA ALA A 299 -27.99 1.91 11.31
C ALA A 299 -26.56 2.42 11.08
N LEU A 300 -25.68 1.63 10.43
CA LEU A 300 -24.33 2.04 10.10
C LEU A 300 -24.31 3.24 9.13
N GLU A 301 -25.17 3.25 8.12
CA GLU A 301 -25.30 4.39 7.20
C GLU A 301 -25.81 5.65 7.93
N THR A 302 -26.72 5.50 8.87
CA THR A 302 -27.22 6.60 9.70
C THR A 302 -26.11 7.17 10.58
N LEU A 303 -25.36 6.31 11.27
CA LEU A 303 -24.18 6.71 12.08
C LEU A 303 -23.13 7.41 11.22
N HIS A 304 -22.87 6.93 10.01
CA HIS A 304 -21.99 7.58 9.06
C HIS A 304 -22.49 8.99 8.69
N ARG A 305 -23.77 9.14 8.34
CA ARG A 305 -24.36 10.44 8.00
C ARG A 305 -24.32 11.45 9.15
N LEU A 306 -24.43 10.95 10.39
CA LEU A 306 -24.41 11.78 11.61
C LEU A 306 -22.98 12.04 12.15
N ASP A 307 -21.94 11.55 11.48
CA ASP A 307 -20.53 11.64 11.95
C ASP A 307 -20.30 10.95 13.31
N LEU A 308 -20.99 9.84 13.55
CA LEU A 308 -20.94 9.03 14.79
C LEU A 308 -20.26 7.68 14.59
N GLU A 309 -19.32 7.56 13.65
CA GLU A 309 -18.63 6.30 13.34
C GLU A 309 -17.80 5.79 14.54
N ASP A 310 -17.15 6.69 15.29
CA ASP A 310 -16.43 6.32 16.50
C ASP A 310 -17.31 5.59 17.52
N LEU A 311 -18.59 5.97 17.62
CA LEU A 311 -19.57 5.28 18.45
C LEU A 311 -19.81 3.85 17.95
N SER A 312 -19.92 3.65 16.62
CA SER A 312 -20.11 2.31 16.04
C SER A 312 -18.94 1.37 16.35
N TYR A 313 -17.70 1.90 16.33
CA TYR A 313 -16.50 1.14 16.70
C TYR A 313 -16.49 0.79 18.20
N ARG A 314 -16.80 1.75 19.09
CA ARG A 314 -16.89 1.52 20.54
C ARG A 314 -17.95 0.49 20.88
N VAL A 315 -19.16 0.62 20.33
CA VAL A 315 -20.26 -0.35 20.54
C VAL A 315 -19.89 -1.75 20.02
N ALA A 316 -19.26 -1.85 18.87
CA ALA A 316 -18.79 -3.13 18.34
C ALA A 316 -17.73 -3.81 19.23
N HIS A 317 -16.97 -3.03 20.00
CA HIS A 317 -16.00 -3.54 20.97
C HIS A 317 -16.65 -4.03 22.28
N LEU A 318 -17.69 -3.33 22.74
CA LEU A 318 -18.38 -3.62 24.00
C LEU A 318 -19.34 -4.82 23.91
N LEU A 319 -19.81 -5.18 22.71
CA LEU A 319 -20.81 -6.22 22.48
C LEU A 319 -20.21 -7.46 21.79
N PRO A 320 -19.69 -8.44 22.55
CA PRO A 320 -19.04 -9.64 22.00
C PRO A 320 -19.93 -10.47 21.06
N TRP A 321 -21.27 -10.43 21.26
CA TRP A 321 -22.24 -11.13 20.42
C TRP A 321 -22.31 -10.59 18.98
N THR A 322 -21.92 -9.35 18.74
CA THR A 322 -21.81 -8.79 17.38
C THR A 322 -20.75 -9.51 16.54
N ARG A 323 -19.76 -10.17 17.18
CA ARG A 323 -18.77 -11.03 16.53
C ARG A 323 -19.35 -12.35 16.01
N ARG A 324 -20.36 -12.90 16.72
CA ARG A 324 -21.06 -14.13 16.30
C ARG A 324 -21.97 -13.89 15.12
N LEU A 325 -22.54 -12.68 15.00
CA LEU A 325 -23.35 -12.28 13.84
C LEU A 325 -22.53 -12.19 12.53
N LYS A 326 -21.21 -11.95 12.62
CA LYS A 326 -20.33 -11.96 11.43
C LYS A 326 -20.17 -13.34 10.79
N LYS A 327 -20.18 -14.42 11.57
CA LYS A 327 -19.98 -15.80 11.07
C LYS A 327 -21.18 -16.39 10.32
N GLY A 328 -22.35 -15.75 10.38
CA GLY A 328 -23.59 -16.22 9.77
C GLY A 328 -24.20 -15.24 8.76
N ASP A 329 -23.38 -14.32 8.22
CA ASP A 329 -23.87 -13.27 7.34
C ASP A 329 -24.42 -13.87 6.04
N VAL A 330 -25.72 -13.74 5.82
CA VAL A 330 -26.42 -14.18 4.59
C VAL A 330 -25.96 -13.37 3.37
N MET A 331 -25.27 -12.27 3.59
CA MET A 331 -24.68 -11.44 2.53
C MET A 331 -23.29 -11.93 2.12
N THR A 332 -22.76 -12.97 2.78
CA THR A 332 -21.53 -13.65 2.35
C THR A 332 -21.84 -14.71 1.31
N VAL A 333 -20.92 -14.86 0.39
CA VAL A 333 -20.99 -15.82 -0.71
C VAL A 333 -20.58 -17.20 -0.20
N PRO A 334 -21.27 -18.31 -0.58
CA PRO A 334 -20.77 -19.65 -0.36
C PRO A 334 -19.39 -19.84 -1.02
N SER A 335 -18.53 -20.64 -0.41
CA SER A 335 -17.22 -20.98 -1.00
C SER A 335 -17.31 -21.77 -2.30
N ASP A 336 -18.49 -22.34 -2.59
CA ASP A 336 -18.75 -23.20 -3.76
C ASP A 336 -19.60 -22.46 -4.79
N ASN A 337 -19.01 -21.51 -5.50
CA ASN A 337 -19.64 -20.75 -6.58
C ASN A 337 -18.86 -20.87 -7.89
N LEU A 338 -19.53 -20.57 -8.99
CA LEU A 338 -18.93 -20.54 -10.30
C LEU A 338 -17.91 -19.40 -10.40
N ALA A 339 -18.31 -18.19 -9.92
CA ALA A 339 -17.44 -17.04 -9.81
C ALA A 339 -17.77 -16.21 -8.56
N ALA A 340 -16.77 -15.58 -7.95
CA ALA A 340 -16.93 -14.68 -6.81
C ALA A 340 -15.84 -13.61 -6.78
N ALA A 341 -16.17 -12.42 -6.26
CA ALA A 341 -15.16 -11.41 -5.98
C ALA A 341 -14.21 -11.90 -4.89
N SER A 342 -12.92 -11.83 -5.18
CA SER A 342 -11.85 -12.25 -4.27
C SER A 342 -11.66 -11.25 -3.11
N GLU A 343 -10.86 -11.63 -2.11
CA GLU A 343 -10.42 -10.70 -1.04
C GLU A 343 -9.26 -9.79 -1.48
N PHE A 344 -8.70 -10.05 -2.65
CA PHE A 344 -7.64 -9.27 -3.25
C PHE A 344 -8.01 -7.77 -3.36
N GLY A 345 -7.10 -6.90 -2.96
CA GLY A 345 -7.34 -5.45 -2.99
C GLY A 345 -8.20 -4.89 -1.84
N GLY A 346 -8.76 -5.72 -0.96
CA GLY A 346 -9.55 -5.25 0.18
C GLY A 346 -10.78 -4.45 -0.24
N ASN A 347 -10.90 -3.22 0.24
CA ASN A 347 -11.98 -2.26 -0.10
C ASN A 347 -11.48 -1.13 -1.03
N ASN A 348 -10.35 -1.32 -1.68
CA ASN A 348 -9.78 -0.37 -2.61
C ASN A 348 -10.54 -0.34 -3.96
N PRO A 349 -10.26 0.62 -4.85
CA PRO A 349 -10.87 0.69 -6.18
C PRO A 349 -10.42 -0.43 -7.12
N PHE A 350 -9.50 -1.26 -6.70
CA PHE A 350 -9.02 -2.43 -7.45
C PHE A 350 -9.40 -3.73 -6.75
N GLY A 351 -9.45 -4.82 -7.51
CA GLY A 351 -9.82 -6.13 -6.98
C GLY A 351 -9.72 -7.22 -8.03
N GLY A 352 -10.32 -8.36 -7.72
CA GLY A 352 -10.34 -9.50 -8.63
C GLY A 352 -11.59 -10.36 -8.52
N VAL A 353 -11.77 -11.23 -9.51
CA VAL A 353 -12.78 -12.28 -9.51
C VAL A 353 -12.09 -13.63 -9.64
N GLU A 354 -12.40 -14.52 -8.73
CA GLU A 354 -11.99 -15.94 -8.78
C GLU A 354 -13.05 -16.77 -9.49
N ILE A 355 -12.62 -17.72 -10.33
CA ILE A 355 -13.49 -18.63 -11.09
C ILE A 355 -13.15 -20.05 -10.70
N SER A 356 -14.15 -20.83 -10.31
CA SER A 356 -13.99 -22.23 -9.96
C SER A 356 -13.92 -23.11 -11.21
N LYS A 357 -12.72 -23.56 -11.59
CA LYS A 357 -12.51 -24.50 -12.70
C LYS A 357 -13.29 -25.79 -12.50
N ARG A 358 -13.41 -26.26 -11.24
CA ARG A 358 -14.22 -27.43 -10.90
C ARG A 358 -15.70 -27.21 -11.25
N ARG A 359 -16.25 -26.06 -10.85
CA ARG A 359 -17.65 -25.72 -11.15
C ARG A 359 -17.90 -25.53 -12.66
N CYS A 360 -16.93 -24.96 -13.37
CA CYS A 360 -16.99 -24.85 -14.82
C CYS A 360 -17.16 -26.23 -15.45
N ALA A 361 -16.36 -27.21 -15.04
CA ALA A 361 -16.45 -28.59 -15.55
C ALA A 361 -17.78 -29.26 -15.20
N GLU A 362 -18.27 -29.13 -13.95
CA GLU A 362 -19.56 -29.69 -13.50
C GLU A 362 -20.76 -29.08 -14.24
N GLU A 363 -20.69 -27.80 -14.62
CA GLU A 363 -21.74 -27.08 -15.32
C GLU A 363 -21.59 -27.11 -16.85
N GLY A 364 -20.54 -27.79 -17.37
CA GLY A 364 -20.25 -27.88 -18.80
C GLY A 364 -19.89 -26.54 -19.44
N ARG A 365 -19.31 -25.59 -18.66
CA ARG A 365 -18.91 -24.25 -19.13
C ARG A 365 -17.43 -24.21 -19.46
N ALA A 366 -17.09 -23.64 -20.61
CA ALA A 366 -15.69 -23.36 -20.98
C ALA A 366 -15.13 -22.24 -20.09
N TYR A 367 -14.05 -22.52 -19.35
CA TYR A 367 -13.43 -21.58 -18.41
C TYR A 367 -13.03 -20.25 -19.05
N GLU A 368 -12.39 -20.29 -20.22
CA GLU A 368 -11.95 -19.08 -20.93
C GLU A 368 -13.14 -18.23 -21.44
N ALA A 369 -14.17 -18.86 -21.95
CA ALA A 369 -15.39 -18.16 -22.38
C ALA A 369 -16.08 -17.48 -21.19
N LEU A 370 -16.12 -18.15 -20.02
CA LEU A 370 -16.68 -17.58 -18.80
C LEU A 370 -15.89 -16.35 -18.33
N ARG A 371 -14.55 -16.40 -18.41
CA ARG A 371 -13.69 -15.22 -18.12
C ARG A 371 -14.08 -14.04 -19.00
N ASP A 372 -14.21 -14.25 -20.30
CA ASP A 372 -14.56 -13.19 -21.26
C ASP A 372 -15.96 -12.63 -21.03
N GLU A 373 -16.93 -13.48 -20.69
CA GLU A 373 -18.27 -13.06 -20.33
C GLU A 373 -18.26 -12.15 -19.07
N ILE A 374 -17.53 -12.55 -18.04
CA ILE A 374 -17.43 -11.74 -16.78
C ILE A 374 -16.66 -10.45 -17.03
N ILE A 375 -15.58 -10.47 -17.79
CA ILE A 375 -14.84 -9.25 -18.19
C ILE A 375 -15.78 -8.30 -18.93
N SER A 376 -16.55 -8.80 -19.87
CA SER A 376 -17.52 -8.01 -20.64
C SER A 376 -18.62 -7.44 -19.74
N LEU A 377 -19.12 -8.24 -18.79
CA LEU A 377 -20.09 -7.81 -17.79
C LEU A 377 -19.54 -6.63 -16.96
N LEU A 378 -18.31 -6.75 -16.41
CA LEU A 378 -17.66 -5.70 -15.63
C LEU A 378 -17.46 -4.43 -16.44
N ARG A 379 -16.90 -4.54 -17.65
CA ARG A 379 -16.66 -3.40 -18.56
C ARG A 379 -17.97 -2.72 -19.02
N GLY A 380 -19.08 -3.45 -19.01
CA GLY A 380 -20.40 -2.97 -19.38
C GLY A 380 -21.09 -2.11 -18.31
N VAL A 381 -20.60 -2.12 -17.06
CA VAL A 381 -21.26 -1.40 -15.97
C VAL A 381 -21.13 0.12 -16.15
N ARG A 382 -22.29 0.78 -16.05
CA ARG A 382 -22.37 2.26 -16.08
C ARG A 382 -23.06 2.75 -14.81
N ASP A 383 -22.65 3.92 -14.36
CA ASP A 383 -23.34 4.64 -13.29
C ASP A 383 -24.61 5.36 -13.79
N ARG A 384 -25.25 6.14 -12.93
CA ARG A 384 -26.47 6.88 -13.27
C ARG A 384 -26.25 7.99 -14.30
N GLU A 385 -25.01 8.43 -14.47
CA GLU A 385 -24.57 9.46 -15.42
C GLU A 385 -24.07 8.85 -16.73
N GLY A 386 -24.14 7.51 -16.89
CA GLY A 386 -23.70 6.79 -18.07
C GLY A 386 -22.19 6.54 -18.14
N GLN A 387 -21.42 6.91 -17.10
CA GLN A 387 -19.97 6.73 -17.07
C GLN A 387 -19.60 5.31 -16.66
N ALA A 388 -18.49 4.80 -17.22
CA ALA A 388 -17.97 3.49 -16.85
C ALA A 388 -17.57 3.46 -15.37
N VAL A 389 -17.99 2.43 -14.62
CA VAL A 389 -17.58 2.19 -13.24
C VAL A 389 -16.19 1.55 -13.20
N PHE A 390 -15.92 0.59 -14.07
CA PHE A 390 -14.64 -0.07 -14.20
C PHE A 390 -13.79 0.65 -15.25
N LEU A 391 -12.60 1.11 -14.86
CA LEU A 391 -11.62 1.69 -15.77
C LEU A 391 -11.09 0.62 -16.71
N TRP A 392 -10.82 -0.56 -16.14
CA TRP A 392 -10.46 -1.76 -16.89
C TRP A 392 -10.83 -3.02 -16.12
N ALA A 393 -10.98 -4.14 -16.84
CA ALA A 393 -11.02 -5.49 -16.33
C ALA A 393 -10.24 -6.37 -17.33
N LYS A 394 -9.32 -7.20 -16.83
CA LYS A 394 -8.35 -7.98 -17.61
C LYS A 394 -8.17 -9.36 -17.05
N ARG A 395 -7.70 -10.27 -17.86
CA ARG A 395 -7.15 -11.55 -17.40
C ARG A 395 -5.86 -11.28 -16.64
N ARG A 396 -5.53 -12.04 -15.60
CA ARG A 396 -4.28 -11.89 -14.84
C ARG A 396 -3.04 -12.03 -15.72
N GLU A 397 -3.12 -12.88 -16.75
CA GLU A 397 -2.05 -13.13 -17.72
C GLU A 397 -1.74 -11.93 -18.63
N GLU A 398 -2.65 -10.96 -18.72
CA GLU A 398 -2.40 -9.70 -19.44
C GLU A 398 -1.54 -8.71 -18.63
N LEU A 399 -1.43 -8.91 -17.32
CA LEU A 399 -0.63 -8.05 -16.43
C LEU A 399 0.66 -8.70 -15.98
N TYR A 400 0.67 -10.04 -15.82
CA TYR A 400 1.75 -10.77 -15.19
C TYR A 400 2.02 -12.10 -15.88
N ALA A 401 3.28 -12.59 -15.75
CA ALA A 401 3.72 -13.85 -16.36
C ALA A 401 4.64 -14.69 -15.45
N GLY A 402 4.74 -14.36 -14.15
CA GLY A 402 5.64 -15.04 -13.22
C GLY A 402 5.12 -16.40 -12.72
N THR A 403 5.96 -17.10 -11.97
CA THR A 403 5.72 -18.47 -11.49
C THR A 403 4.62 -18.59 -10.43
N HIS A 404 4.23 -17.47 -9.79
CA HIS A 404 3.14 -17.41 -8.79
C HIS A 404 1.84 -16.83 -9.34
N LEU A 405 1.67 -16.84 -10.66
CA LEU A 405 0.50 -16.28 -11.33
C LEU A 405 -0.81 -16.95 -10.91
N ASP A 406 -0.76 -18.24 -10.56
CA ASP A 406 -1.91 -19.03 -10.08
C ASP A 406 -2.48 -18.54 -8.74
N ARG A 407 -1.72 -17.74 -7.97
CA ARG A 407 -2.17 -17.13 -6.71
C ARG A 407 -3.04 -15.87 -6.93
N PHE A 408 -3.01 -15.30 -8.13
CA PHE A 408 -3.87 -14.17 -8.47
C PHE A 408 -5.30 -14.59 -8.78
N PRO A 409 -6.29 -13.73 -8.52
CA PRO A 409 -7.63 -13.91 -9.09
C PRO A 409 -7.59 -14.08 -10.60
N ASP A 410 -8.52 -14.84 -11.17
CA ASP A 410 -8.55 -15.14 -12.61
C ASP A 410 -8.80 -13.91 -13.48
N ILE A 411 -9.51 -12.92 -12.92
CA ILE A 411 -9.76 -11.61 -13.52
C ILE A 411 -9.34 -10.55 -12.52
N LEU A 412 -8.59 -9.56 -12.98
CA LEU A 412 -8.21 -8.36 -12.25
C LEU A 412 -8.95 -7.15 -12.81
N TYR A 413 -9.25 -6.18 -11.96
CA TYR A 413 -9.94 -4.95 -12.37
C TYR A 413 -9.54 -3.76 -11.54
N GLU A 414 -9.74 -2.57 -12.12
CA GLU A 414 -9.69 -1.28 -11.44
C GLU A 414 -10.97 -0.50 -11.74
N MET A 415 -11.51 0.14 -10.72
CA MET A 415 -12.67 1.01 -10.79
C MET A 415 -12.25 2.47 -10.64
N ARG A 416 -13.16 3.38 -10.98
CA ARG A 416 -12.96 4.79 -10.65
C ARG A 416 -12.75 4.97 -9.16
N PRO A 417 -11.94 5.96 -8.73
CA PRO A 417 -11.48 6.12 -7.34
C PRO A 417 -12.58 6.29 -6.29
N GLU A 418 -13.78 6.74 -6.67
CA GLU A 418 -14.91 6.88 -5.76
C GLU A 418 -15.54 5.54 -5.35
N PHE A 419 -15.27 4.45 -6.09
CA PHE A 419 -15.77 3.12 -5.82
C PHE A 419 -14.70 2.25 -5.18
N GLY A 420 -15.03 1.59 -4.08
CA GLY A 420 -14.25 0.51 -3.52
C GLY A 420 -14.94 -0.84 -3.75
N THR A 421 -14.18 -1.91 -3.71
CA THR A 421 -14.70 -3.27 -3.89
C THR A 421 -15.61 -3.67 -2.74
N GLY A 422 -16.91 -3.78 -3.02
CA GLY A 422 -17.92 -4.37 -2.14
C GLY A 422 -18.17 -5.84 -2.52
N ARG A 423 -18.31 -6.70 -1.52
CA ARG A 423 -18.54 -8.16 -1.71
C ARG A 423 -19.90 -8.63 -1.22
N SER A 424 -20.78 -7.70 -0.86
CA SER A 424 -22.11 -8.04 -0.37
C SER A 424 -23.05 -8.48 -1.50
N VAL A 425 -23.92 -9.45 -1.20
CA VAL A 425 -25.07 -9.83 -2.05
C VAL A 425 -26.37 -9.35 -1.40
N HIS A 426 -27.44 -9.30 -2.18
CA HIS A 426 -28.77 -8.85 -1.75
C HIS A 426 -28.83 -7.38 -1.31
N ARG A 427 -27.88 -6.57 -1.77
CA ARG A 427 -27.81 -5.13 -1.56
C ARG A 427 -27.90 -4.37 -2.90
N PRO A 428 -28.13 -3.05 -2.90
CA PRO A 428 -27.91 -2.24 -4.09
C PRO A 428 -26.49 -2.45 -4.63
N LEU A 429 -26.31 -2.34 -5.96
CA LEU A 429 -24.99 -2.43 -6.57
C LEU A 429 -24.03 -1.41 -5.98
N VAL A 430 -24.52 -0.21 -5.68
CA VAL A 430 -23.74 0.85 -5.05
C VAL A 430 -24.28 1.14 -3.65
N THR A 431 -23.39 1.15 -2.67
CA THR A 431 -23.70 1.46 -1.26
C THR A 431 -22.68 2.43 -0.70
N LEU A 432 -23.01 3.17 0.37
CA LEU A 432 -22.03 4.02 1.06
C LEU A 432 -20.93 3.17 1.69
N ASN A 433 -19.70 3.70 1.68
CA ASN A 433 -18.60 3.15 2.49
C ASN A 433 -18.71 3.69 3.93
N PRO A 434 -19.15 2.89 4.91
CA PRO A 434 -19.38 3.38 6.26
C PRO A 434 -18.09 3.65 7.05
N ARG A 435 -16.92 3.36 6.49
CA ARG A 435 -15.62 3.58 7.14
C ARG A 435 -14.88 4.81 6.62
N HIS A 436 -15.40 5.45 5.57
CA HIS A 436 -14.71 6.54 4.88
C HIS A 436 -14.36 7.71 5.82
N ARG A 437 -15.25 8.09 6.74
CA ARG A 437 -15.00 9.21 7.67
C ARG A 437 -13.85 8.95 8.64
N LYS A 438 -13.65 7.70 9.06
CA LYS A 438 -12.58 7.30 9.97
C LYS A 438 -11.25 7.10 9.25
N VAL A 439 -11.30 6.50 8.07
CA VAL A 439 -10.15 6.25 7.20
C VAL A 439 -10.48 6.84 5.85
N SER A 440 -10.11 8.10 5.67
CA SER A 440 -10.51 8.90 4.51
C SER A 440 -9.50 8.91 3.37
N GLY A 441 -8.24 8.56 3.65
CA GLY A 441 -7.20 8.34 2.64
C GLY A 441 -7.15 6.89 2.17
N GLY A 442 -6.71 6.69 0.94
CA GLY A 442 -6.54 5.39 0.31
C GLY A 442 -5.51 5.43 -0.81
N HIS A 443 -4.94 4.30 -1.13
CA HIS A 443 -3.82 4.17 -2.06
C HIS A 443 -4.19 4.56 -3.49
N ARG A 444 -3.18 5.07 -4.22
CA ARG A 444 -3.23 5.47 -5.64
C ARG A 444 -1.95 4.99 -6.34
N PRO A 445 -1.97 4.83 -7.66
CA PRO A 445 -0.78 4.41 -8.40
C PRO A 445 0.28 5.50 -8.57
N SER A 446 0.03 6.75 -8.18
CA SER A 446 0.86 7.93 -8.42
C SER A 446 1.94 8.15 -7.35
N GLY A 447 2.91 7.27 -7.24
CA GLY A 447 4.05 7.42 -6.34
C GLY A 447 5.03 8.55 -6.73
N VAL A 448 6.12 8.67 -6.02
CA VAL A 448 7.15 9.72 -6.17
C VAL A 448 8.51 9.10 -6.44
N LEU A 449 9.28 9.73 -7.34
CA LEU A 449 10.71 9.53 -7.51
C LEU A 449 11.42 10.86 -7.57
N LEU A 450 12.38 11.08 -6.64
CA LEU A 450 13.36 12.15 -6.74
C LEU A 450 14.75 11.51 -6.71
N VAL A 451 15.67 11.95 -7.57
CA VAL A 451 17.04 11.45 -7.57
C VAL A 451 18.02 12.56 -7.93
N GLY A 452 19.12 12.67 -7.18
CA GLY A 452 20.21 13.62 -7.39
C GLY A 452 21.26 13.58 -6.27
N PRO A 453 22.37 14.29 -6.43
CA PRO A 453 22.87 14.84 -7.68
C PRO A 453 23.22 13.75 -8.69
N LEU A 454 23.16 14.08 -9.98
CA LEU A 454 23.42 13.13 -11.07
C LEU A 454 24.80 13.33 -11.72
N ASP A 455 25.82 13.72 -10.94
CA ASP A 455 27.17 13.93 -11.43
C ASP A 455 27.76 12.70 -12.13
N GLY A 456 27.90 12.80 -13.47
CA GLY A 456 28.32 11.69 -14.32
C GLY A 456 27.28 10.61 -14.57
N TRP A 457 25.99 10.88 -14.22
CA TRP A 457 24.86 9.99 -14.48
C TRP A 457 23.80 10.68 -15.34
N ARG A 458 23.13 9.89 -16.19
CA ARG A 458 21.98 10.30 -16.99
C ARG A 458 20.77 9.46 -16.63
N ILE A 459 19.58 10.09 -16.56
CA ILE A 459 18.33 9.38 -16.35
C ILE A 459 17.68 9.00 -17.69
N ARG A 460 17.28 7.73 -17.80
CA ARG A 460 16.42 7.21 -18.84
C ARG A 460 14.97 7.22 -18.37
N ARG A 461 14.26 8.29 -18.67
CA ARG A 461 12.86 8.50 -18.19
C ARG A 461 11.92 7.37 -18.60
N GLU A 462 12.11 6.82 -19.79
CA GLU A 462 11.33 5.71 -20.32
C GLU A 462 11.53 4.38 -19.58
N ARG A 463 12.55 4.29 -18.71
CA ARG A 463 12.84 3.12 -17.88
C ARG A 463 12.49 3.31 -16.42
N VAL A 464 12.00 4.47 -16.03
CA VAL A 464 11.62 4.73 -14.64
C VAL A 464 10.47 3.81 -14.27
N SER A 465 10.74 2.90 -13.34
CA SER A 465 9.80 1.88 -12.87
C SER A 465 10.22 1.42 -11.47
N PRO A 466 9.29 1.06 -10.60
CA PRO A 466 9.61 0.45 -9.31
C PRO A 466 10.50 -0.80 -9.43
N LEU A 467 10.29 -1.59 -10.48
CA LEU A 467 11.09 -2.79 -10.76
C LEU A 467 12.53 -2.48 -11.22
N GLY A 468 12.79 -1.25 -11.65
CA GLY A 468 14.13 -0.77 -12.02
C GLY A 468 14.96 -0.26 -10.84
N ILE A 469 14.36 -0.06 -9.66
CA ILE A 469 15.04 0.52 -8.48
C ILE A 469 16.22 -0.36 -8.04
N ALA A 470 16.01 -1.66 -7.84
CA ALA A 470 17.06 -2.58 -7.40
C ALA A 470 18.29 -2.57 -8.34
N ASP A 471 18.04 -2.63 -9.64
CA ASP A 471 19.10 -2.61 -10.66
C ASP A 471 19.79 -1.24 -10.72
N THR A 472 19.05 -0.15 -10.51
CA THR A 472 19.62 1.21 -10.46
C THR A 472 20.56 1.39 -9.28
N VAL A 473 20.19 0.88 -8.10
CA VAL A 473 21.05 0.89 -6.91
C VAL A 473 22.37 0.18 -7.22
N LEU A 474 22.31 -1.02 -7.82
CA LEU A 474 23.52 -1.78 -8.15
C LEU A 474 24.35 -1.13 -9.25
N ALA A 475 23.71 -0.52 -10.26
CA ALA A 475 24.43 0.22 -11.29
C ALA A 475 25.25 1.36 -10.69
N VAL A 476 24.68 2.13 -9.75
CA VAL A 476 25.40 3.22 -9.07
C VAL A 476 26.58 2.66 -8.24
N LEU A 477 26.39 1.61 -7.48
CA LEU A 477 27.41 1.01 -6.61
C LEU A 477 28.56 0.38 -7.38
N THR A 478 28.35 -0.04 -8.63
CA THR A 478 29.34 -0.66 -9.49
C THR A 478 29.86 0.27 -10.59
N ASP A 479 29.52 1.55 -10.53
CA ASP A 479 29.88 2.55 -11.56
C ASP A 479 29.45 2.12 -13.00
N GLY A 480 28.32 1.41 -13.10
CA GLY A 480 27.78 0.91 -14.38
C GLY A 480 28.43 -0.37 -14.89
N ALA A 481 29.40 -0.95 -14.16
CA ALA A 481 30.19 -2.10 -14.64
C ALA A 481 29.48 -3.46 -14.52
N SER A 482 28.32 -3.56 -13.83
CA SER A 482 27.61 -4.83 -13.66
C SER A 482 26.64 -5.10 -14.80
N GLY A 483 26.73 -6.29 -15.42
CA GLY A 483 25.73 -6.80 -16.38
C GLY A 483 24.35 -7.07 -15.75
N GLU A 484 24.23 -6.92 -14.41
CA GLU A 484 23.01 -7.10 -13.64
C GLU A 484 22.08 -5.85 -13.60
N ALA A 485 22.45 -4.77 -14.29
CA ALA A 485 21.73 -3.50 -14.26
C ALA A 485 20.80 -3.28 -15.49
N ALA A 486 20.25 -4.36 -16.03
CA ALA A 486 19.49 -4.31 -17.29
C ALA A 486 18.25 -3.39 -17.22
N ARG A 487 17.61 -3.28 -16.05
CA ARG A 487 16.44 -2.43 -15.81
C ARG A 487 16.79 -1.07 -15.18
N SER A 488 18.08 -0.75 -15.01
CA SER A 488 18.49 0.54 -14.45
C SER A 488 17.98 1.70 -15.29
N PHE A 489 17.42 2.71 -14.61
CA PHE A 489 17.06 3.98 -15.23
C PHE A 489 18.16 5.04 -15.11
N LEU A 490 19.26 4.76 -14.40
CA LEU A 490 20.47 5.56 -14.41
C LEU A 490 21.56 4.86 -15.25
N GLU A 491 22.23 5.60 -16.10
CA GLU A 491 23.39 5.16 -16.86
C GLU A 491 24.52 6.16 -16.74
N ARG A 492 25.78 5.69 -16.81
CA ARG A 492 26.96 6.56 -16.88
C ARG A 492 27.00 7.33 -18.21
N HIS A 493 27.44 8.58 -18.14
CA HIS A 493 27.78 9.36 -19.33
C HIS A 493 28.95 8.78 -20.07
#